data_025983ce86cfb51e1fa2a6f5ef4b2fde
#
_entry.id   025983ce86cfb51e1fa2a6f5ef4b2fde
#
_cell.length_a   1.000
_cell.length_b   1.000
_cell.length_c   1.000
_cell.angle_alpha   90.00
_cell.angle_beta   90.00
_cell.angle_gamma   90.00
#
_symmetry.space_group_name_H-M   'P 1'
#
loop_
_entity.id
_entity.type
_entity.pdbx_description
1 polymer ?
#
loop_
_entity_poly.entity_id
_entity_poly.type
_entity_poly.pdbx_seq_one_letter_code
_entity_poly.pdbx_strand_id
1 'polypeptide(L)'
;MKLILNALLLGMSLSADCFAVSLCSSFLVSREELRKKVWTVAAVFAVIQAGFLAAGWGLGTLATELVADHVAHFERGAHLIGFALLLYVGMEMFIDGIRSKSERLNLNGFRSILLGGVATSIDAAAVGISMALDEAPWAEMAPIVLSVFLFTALSVVAGMLSGSFVGRKLGHSARIIGGLVLVGLGISILL
;
A
#
# COMPACT_ATOMS: atom_id res chain seq x y z
N MET A 1 -3.89 -0.77 -27.77
CA MET A 1 -2.61 -1.34 -27.31
C MET A 1 -1.91 -0.44 -26.28
N LYS A 2 -1.77 0.86 -26.53
CA LYS A 2 -1.15 1.82 -25.57
C LYS A 2 -1.90 1.89 -24.22
N LEU A 3 -3.23 1.94 -24.24
CA LEU A 3 -4.04 1.99 -23.02
C LEU A 3 -3.81 0.78 -22.08
N ILE A 4 -3.80 -0.42 -22.64
CA ILE A 4 -3.55 -1.64 -21.86
C ILE A 4 -2.14 -1.63 -21.27
N LEU A 5 -1.15 -1.19 -22.05
CA LEU A 5 0.22 -1.10 -21.57
C LEU A 5 0.34 -0.08 -20.42
N ASN A 6 -0.27 1.10 -20.56
CA ASN A 6 -0.31 2.09 -19.48
C ASN A 6 -1.01 1.57 -18.24
N ALA A 7 -2.15 0.89 -18.40
CA ALA A 7 -2.86 0.28 -17.28
C ALA A 7 -2.01 -0.77 -16.54
N LEU A 8 -1.27 -1.61 -17.28
CA LEU A 8 -0.37 -2.61 -16.68
C LEU A 8 0.81 -1.96 -15.94
N LEU A 9 1.43 -0.94 -16.56
CA LEU A 9 2.55 -0.22 -15.94
C LEU A 9 2.12 0.52 -14.67
N LEU A 10 0.99 1.23 -14.69
CA LEU A 10 0.46 1.90 -13.51
C LEU A 10 0.08 0.90 -12.42
N GLY A 11 -0.61 -0.19 -12.78
CA GLY A 11 -0.95 -1.25 -11.83
C GLY A 11 0.28 -1.85 -11.15
N MET A 12 1.32 -2.12 -11.91
CA MET A 12 2.58 -2.67 -11.40
C MET A 12 3.31 -1.66 -10.50
N SER A 13 3.37 -0.39 -10.91
CA SER A 13 4.02 0.68 -10.16
C SER A 13 3.33 0.90 -8.82
N LEU A 14 2.00 1.15 -8.81
CA LEU A 14 1.24 1.39 -7.59
C LEU A 14 1.19 0.18 -6.64
N SER A 15 1.38 -1.04 -7.14
CA SER A 15 1.37 -2.24 -6.29
C SER A 15 2.71 -2.54 -5.61
N ALA A 16 3.79 -1.85 -5.98
CA ALA A 16 5.12 -2.09 -5.44
C ALA A 16 5.20 -1.80 -3.93
N ASP A 17 4.55 -0.72 -3.47
CA ASP A 17 4.51 -0.34 -2.06
C ASP A 17 3.72 -1.37 -1.24
N CYS A 18 2.60 -1.86 -1.77
CA CYS A 18 1.83 -2.93 -1.15
C CYS A 18 2.64 -4.24 -1.02
N PHE A 19 3.49 -4.54 -2.01
CA PHE A 19 4.42 -5.67 -1.92
C PHE A 19 5.40 -5.48 -0.76
N ALA A 20 6.05 -4.31 -0.67
CA ALA A 20 7.04 -4.03 0.38
C ALA A 20 6.43 -4.07 1.78
N VAL A 21 5.28 -3.41 1.98
CA VAL A 21 4.56 -3.40 3.26
C VAL A 21 4.10 -4.81 3.66
N SER A 22 3.51 -5.57 2.74
CA SER A 22 3.04 -6.93 3.03
C SER A 22 4.18 -7.92 3.28
N LEU A 23 5.32 -7.75 2.58
CA LEU A 23 6.55 -8.52 2.82
C LEU A 23 7.06 -8.29 4.24
N CYS A 24 7.22 -7.03 4.65
CA CYS A 24 7.72 -6.68 5.98
C CYS A 24 6.75 -7.13 7.08
N SER A 25 5.47 -6.89 6.92
CA SER A 25 4.42 -7.23 7.90
C SER A 25 4.29 -8.75 8.12
N SER A 26 4.69 -9.56 7.15
CA SER A 26 4.54 -11.02 7.22
C SER A 26 5.74 -11.77 7.79
N PHE A 27 6.83 -11.09 8.15
CA PHE A 27 8.05 -11.75 8.67
C PHE A 27 7.81 -12.65 9.86
N LEU A 28 6.77 -12.42 10.63
CA LEU A 28 6.46 -13.11 11.88
C LEU A 28 5.19 -13.92 11.85
N VAL A 29 4.50 -13.91 10.72
CA VAL A 29 3.26 -14.65 10.56
C VAL A 29 3.56 -16.14 10.42
N SER A 30 2.87 -16.97 11.20
CA SER A 30 2.97 -18.42 11.05
C SER A 30 2.38 -18.87 9.71
N ARG A 31 2.85 -20.01 9.16
CA ARG A 31 2.30 -20.54 7.90
C ARG A 31 0.81 -20.81 7.96
N GLU A 32 0.33 -21.22 9.10
CA GLU A 32 -1.07 -21.58 9.28
C GLU A 32 -1.98 -20.36 9.27
N GLU A 33 -1.57 -19.29 9.97
CA GLU A 33 -2.26 -18.01 9.95
C GLU A 33 -2.17 -17.34 8.58
N LEU A 34 -1.00 -17.44 7.92
CA LEU A 34 -0.79 -16.92 6.57
C LEU A 34 -1.79 -17.52 5.59
N ARG A 35 -1.89 -18.86 5.55
CA ARG A 35 -2.83 -19.54 4.64
C ARG A 35 -4.28 -19.15 4.86
N LYS A 36 -4.68 -18.85 6.10
CA LYS A 36 -6.05 -18.44 6.44
C LYS A 36 -6.32 -16.98 6.08
N LYS A 37 -5.33 -16.10 6.18
CA LYS A 37 -5.52 -14.65 6.11
C LYS A 37 -4.99 -13.99 4.83
N VAL A 38 -4.09 -14.65 4.07
CA VAL A 38 -3.44 -14.06 2.89
C VAL A 38 -4.44 -13.51 1.87
N TRP A 39 -5.48 -14.27 1.57
CA TRP A 39 -6.50 -13.84 0.61
C TRP A 39 -7.36 -12.69 1.12
N THR A 40 -7.67 -12.70 2.42
CA THR A 40 -8.41 -11.61 3.05
C THR A 40 -7.61 -10.32 3.05
N VAL A 41 -6.32 -10.40 3.42
CA VAL A 41 -5.42 -9.24 3.40
C VAL A 41 -5.24 -8.73 1.97
N ALA A 42 -5.00 -9.62 1.01
CA ALA A 42 -4.86 -9.25 -0.40
C ALA A 42 -6.13 -8.57 -0.94
N ALA A 43 -7.30 -9.11 -0.62
CA ALA A 43 -8.57 -8.51 -1.04
C ALA A 43 -8.78 -7.12 -0.41
N VAL A 44 -8.49 -6.96 0.88
CA VAL A 44 -8.62 -5.67 1.59
C VAL A 44 -7.69 -4.63 0.97
N PHE A 45 -6.41 -4.95 0.76
CA PHE A 45 -5.46 -4.02 0.11
C PHE A 45 -5.91 -3.66 -1.31
N ALA A 46 -6.29 -4.66 -2.11
CA ALA A 46 -6.73 -4.44 -3.49
C ALA A 46 -7.98 -3.55 -3.57
N VAL A 47 -8.96 -3.77 -2.68
CA VAL A 47 -10.19 -2.95 -2.61
C VAL A 47 -9.86 -1.53 -2.17
N ILE A 48 -9.03 -1.36 -1.14
CA ILE A 48 -8.63 -0.02 -0.67
C ILE A 48 -7.87 0.71 -1.78
N GLN A 49 -6.87 0.10 -2.38
CA GLN A 49 -6.03 0.71 -3.42
C GLN A 49 -6.87 1.13 -4.65
N ALA A 50 -7.65 0.20 -5.21
CA ALA A 50 -8.53 0.48 -6.34
C ALA A 50 -9.64 1.47 -5.99
N GLY A 51 -10.15 1.40 -4.76
CA GLY A 51 -11.15 2.33 -4.23
C GLY A 51 -10.63 3.76 -4.10
N PHE A 52 -9.41 3.94 -3.59
CA PHE A 52 -8.76 5.26 -3.49
C PHE A 52 -8.47 5.84 -4.87
N LEU A 53 -8.01 5.03 -5.83
CA LEU A 53 -7.81 5.44 -7.21
C LEU A 53 -9.13 5.92 -7.85
N ALA A 54 -10.19 5.12 -7.75
CA ALA A 54 -11.49 5.47 -8.30
C ALA A 54 -12.14 6.67 -7.59
N ALA A 55 -12.00 6.75 -6.26
CA ALA A 55 -12.49 7.89 -5.48
C ALA A 55 -11.73 9.17 -5.81
N GLY A 56 -10.40 9.10 -5.97
CA GLY A 56 -9.57 10.23 -6.40
C GLY A 56 -10.01 10.76 -7.77
N TRP A 57 -10.22 9.85 -8.73
CA TRP A 57 -10.74 10.22 -10.04
C TRP A 57 -12.15 10.84 -9.96
N GLY A 58 -13.06 10.23 -9.20
CA GLY A 58 -14.42 10.77 -9.02
C GLY A 58 -14.43 12.14 -8.32
N LEU A 59 -13.61 12.34 -7.31
CA LEU A 59 -13.45 13.64 -6.64
C LEU A 59 -12.83 14.68 -7.57
N GLY A 60 -11.83 14.30 -8.35
CA GLY A 60 -11.20 15.18 -9.32
C GLY A 60 -12.18 15.63 -10.41
N THR A 61 -13.01 14.73 -10.94
CA THR A 61 -14.04 15.08 -11.95
C THR A 61 -15.13 15.98 -11.40
N LEU A 62 -15.51 15.80 -10.12
CA LEU A 62 -16.51 16.65 -9.47
C LEU A 62 -15.98 18.05 -9.13
N ALA A 63 -14.67 18.16 -8.96
CA ALA A 63 -14.03 19.36 -8.45
C ALA A 63 -13.11 20.03 -9.47
N THR A 64 -13.25 19.74 -10.77
CA THR A 64 -12.38 20.25 -11.83
C THR A 64 -12.21 21.78 -11.81
N GLU A 65 -13.22 22.53 -11.39
CA GLU A 65 -13.13 23.99 -11.28
C GLU A 65 -12.48 24.49 -9.95
N LEU A 66 -12.48 23.65 -8.89
CA LEU A 66 -12.03 24.03 -7.55
C LEU A 66 -10.68 23.42 -7.18
N VAL A 67 -10.30 22.31 -7.79
CA VAL A 67 -9.14 21.47 -7.39
C VAL A 67 -7.85 21.90 -8.08
N ALA A 68 -7.91 22.53 -9.26
CA ALA A 68 -6.72 22.91 -10.01
C ALA A 68 -5.72 23.74 -9.17
N ASP A 69 -6.22 24.68 -8.35
CA ASP A 69 -5.37 25.51 -7.47
C ASP A 69 -4.94 24.83 -6.16
N HIS A 70 -5.54 23.69 -5.80
CA HIS A 70 -5.35 23.03 -4.50
C HIS A 70 -4.66 21.65 -4.59
N VAL A 71 -4.42 21.13 -5.79
CA VAL A 71 -3.80 19.78 -6.00
C VAL A 71 -2.44 19.67 -5.31
N ALA A 72 -1.59 20.68 -5.43
CA ALA A 72 -0.26 20.67 -4.80
C ALA A 72 -0.32 20.65 -3.26
N HIS A 73 -1.36 21.23 -2.67
CA HIS A 73 -1.57 21.18 -1.21
C HIS A 73 -2.13 19.82 -0.78
N PHE A 74 -3.00 19.22 -1.59
CA PHE A 74 -3.55 17.89 -1.35
C PHE A 74 -2.44 16.82 -1.42
N GLU A 75 -1.58 16.84 -2.43
CA GLU A 75 -0.46 15.91 -2.57
C GLU A 75 0.49 15.98 -1.38
N ARG A 76 0.88 17.19 -0.93
CA ARG A 76 1.73 17.35 0.26
C ARG A 76 1.07 16.81 1.52
N GLY A 77 -0.22 17.08 1.71
CA GLY A 77 -0.98 16.54 2.85
C GLY A 77 -1.05 15.03 2.82
N ALA A 78 -1.30 14.45 1.64
CA ALA A 78 -1.36 13.03 1.41
C ALA A 78 -0.02 12.34 1.70
N HIS A 79 1.10 12.88 1.19
CA HIS A 79 2.44 12.37 1.46
C HIS A 79 2.80 12.43 2.95
N LEU A 80 2.43 13.51 3.65
CA LEU A 80 2.64 13.65 5.10
C LEU A 80 1.88 12.59 5.90
N ILE A 81 0.63 12.31 5.54
CA ILE A 81 -0.19 11.27 6.18
C ILE A 81 0.40 9.88 5.90
N GLY A 82 0.76 9.58 4.64
CA GLY A 82 1.41 8.33 4.26
C GLY A 82 2.71 8.10 5.01
N PHE A 83 3.57 9.12 5.07
CA PHE A 83 4.80 9.09 5.87
C PHE A 83 4.54 8.81 7.34
N ALA A 84 3.61 9.53 7.97
CA ALA A 84 3.29 9.37 9.39
C ALA A 84 2.79 7.95 9.70
N LEU A 85 1.96 7.37 8.84
CA LEU A 85 1.44 6.02 8.99
C LEU A 85 2.54 4.96 8.82
N LEU A 86 3.40 5.08 7.80
CA LEU A 86 4.52 4.16 7.58
C LEU A 86 5.57 4.29 8.68
N LEU A 87 5.82 5.51 9.16
CA LEU A 87 6.71 5.76 10.30
C LEU A 87 6.16 5.09 11.57
N TYR A 88 4.86 5.23 11.83
CA TYR A 88 4.22 4.62 12.99
C TYR A 88 4.34 3.09 12.95
N VAL A 89 3.94 2.44 11.85
CA VAL A 89 4.00 0.98 11.70
C VAL A 89 5.45 0.48 11.71
N GLY A 90 6.36 1.16 11.02
CA GLY A 90 7.77 0.81 10.97
C GLY A 90 8.47 0.95 12.33
N MET A 91 8.16 2.00 13.08
CA MET A 91 8.69 2.23 14.43
C MET A 91 8.15 1.20 15.43
N GLU A 92 6.86 0.89 15.39
CA GLU A 92 6.26 -0.16 16.21
C GLU A 92 6.98 -1.50 15.96
N MET A 93 7.16 -1.88 14.69
CA MET A 93 7.85 -3.10 14.32
C MET A 93 9.34 -3.12 14.73
N PHE A 94 10.02 -1.99 14.64
CA PHE A 94 11.41 -1.83 15.06
C PHE A 94 11.57 -1.96 16.60
N ILE A 95 10.70 -1.28 17.36
CA ILE A 95 10.70 -1.33 18.83
C ILE A 95 10.40 -2.75 19.32
N ASP A 96 9.43 -3.44 18.72
CA ASP A 96 9.11 -4.84 19.04
C ASP A 96 10.27 -5.77 18.69
N GLY A 97 10.99 -5.44 17.62
CA GLY A 97 12.23 -6.11 17.26
C GLY A 97 13.30 -5.98 18.34
N ILE A 98 13.53 -4.82 18.92
CA ILE A 98 14.56 -4.60 19.95
C ILE A 98 14.15 -5.20 21.30
N ARG A 99 12.89 -5.11 21.68
CA ARG A 99 12.40 -5.54 22.99
C ARG A 99 12.32 -7.05 23.21
N SER A 100 12.65 -7.85 22.19
CA SER A 100 12.62 -9.33 22.25
C SER A 100 11.32 -9.92 22.80
N LYS A 101 10.24 -9.16 22.82
CA LYS A 101 8.96 -9.70 23.24
C LYS A 101 8.50 -10.72 22.23
N SER A 102 8.50 -11.99 22.65
CA SER A 102 7.94 -13.13 21.91
C SER A 102 6.42 -13.08 21.75
N GLU A 103 5.80 -11.94 22.00
CA GLU A 103 4.43 -11.76 21.61
C GLU A 103 4.42 -11.75 20.09
N ARG A 104 3.94 -12.87 19.56
CA ARG A 104 3.56 -13.00 18.15
C ARG A 104 2.84 -11.71 17.82
N LEU A 105 3.32 -10.98 16.79
CA LEU A 105 2.51 -9.94 16.19
C LEU A 105 1.18 -10.63 15.90
N ASN A 106 0.27 -10.44 16.82
CA ASN A 106 -1.09 -10.78 16.55
C ASN A 106 -1.43 -9.90 15.36
N LEU A 107 -1.61 -10.51 14.18
CA LEU A 107 -2.44 -9.94 13.14
C LEU A 107 -3.89 -9.81 13.65
N ASN A 108 -4.08 -9.71 14.96
CA ASN A 108 -5.26 -9.17 15.63
C ASN A 108 -5.42 -7.68 15.33
N GLY A 109 -4.47 -7.11 14.65
CA GLY A 109 -4.63 -5.81 14.11
C GLY A 109 -5.16 -5.88 12.69
N PHE A 110 -6.44 -6.23 12.52
CA PHE A 110 -7.22 -5.72 11.37
C PHE A 110 -6.95 -4.22 11.19
N ARG A 111 -6.70 -3.52 12.29
CA ARG A 111 -6.18 -2.14 12.29
C ARG A 111 -4.85 -1.96 11.58
N SER A 112 -3.83 -2.76 11.88
CA SER A 112 -2.51 -2.64 11.23
C SER A 112 -2.58 -2.96 9.74
N ILE A 113 -3.41 -3.92 9.35
CA ILE A 113 -3.66 -4.25 7.94
C ILE A 113 -4.36 -3.08 7.25
N LEU A 114 -5.39 -2.50 7.86
CA LEU A 114 -6.09 -1.34 7.33
C LEU A 114 -5.17 -0.12 7.22
N LEU A 115 -4.41 0.17 8.27
CA LEU A 115 -3.48 1.30 8.27
C LEU A 115 -2.40 1.15 7.19
N GLY A 116 -1.85 -0.05 7.04
CA GLY A 116 -0.92 -0.36 5.94
C GLY A 116 -1.56 -0.18 4.56
N GLY A 117 -2.76 -0.71 4.36
CA GLY A 117 -3.51 -0.55 3.12
C GLY A 117 -3.86 0.91 2.80
N VAL A 118 -4.29 1.69 3.78
CA VAL A 118 -4.57 3.13 3.61
C VAL A 118 -3.28 3.90 3.31
N ALA A 119 -2.20 3.63 4.06
CA ALA A 119 -0.91 4.31 3.88
C ALA A 119 -0.36 4.14 2.45
N THR A 120 -0.49 2.94 1.88
CA THR A 120 -0.02 2.61 0.53
C THR A 120 -1.01 2.99 -0.58
N SER A 121 -2.20 3.50 -0.25
CA SER A 121 -3.22 3.82 -1.24
C SER A 121 -3.43 5.32 -1.45
N ILE A 122 -2.70 6.13 -0.70
CA ILE A 122 -2.79 7.60 -0.79
C ILE A 122 -2.25 8.08 -2.15
N ASP A 123 -1.17 7.49 -2.63
CA ASP A 123 -0.61 7.74 -3.96
C ASP A 123 -1.59 7.37 -5.08
N ALA A 124 -2.35 6.29 -4.91
CA ALA A 124 -3.40 5.90 -5.86
C ALA A 124 -4.50 6.97 -5.96
N ALA A 125 -4.88 7.60 -4.84
CA ALA A 125 -5.83 8.71 -4.87
C ALA A 125 -5.28 9.92 -5.63
N ALA A 126 -4.00 10.28 -5.44
CA ALA A 126 -3.35 11.36 -6.15
C ALA A 126 -3.31 11.10 -7.66
N VAL A 127 -2.94 9.87 -8.08
CA VAL A 127 -2.99 9.45 -9.48
C VAL A 127 -4.40 9.55 -10.05
N GLY A 128 -5.42 9.13 -9.29
CA GLY A 128 -6.82 9.26 -9.69
C GLY A 128 -7.22 10.72 -9.96
N ILE A 129 -6.86 11.63 -9.06
CA ILE A 129 -7.12 13.07 -9.21
C ILE A 129 -6.38 13.61 -10.47
N SER A 130 -5.11 13.28 -10.65
CA SER A 130 -4.35 13.70 -11.84
C SER A 130 -5.03 13.25 -13.13
N MET A 131 -5.48 12.01 -13.20
CA MET A 131 -6.18 11.50 -14.38
C MET A 131 -7.52 12.19 -14.63
N ALA A 132 -8.22 12.63 -13.57
CA ALA A 132 -9.43 13.41 -13.70
C ALA A 132 -9.16 14.82 -14.26
N LEU A 133 -8.06 15.45 -13.84
CA LEU A 133 -7.62 16.75 -14.36
C LEU A 133 -7.18 16.68 -15.83
N ASP A 134 -6.66 15.53 -16.25
CA ASP A 134 -6.35 15.24 -17.66
C ASP A 134 -7.60 14.87 -18.49
N GLU A 135 -8.80 15.04 -17.91
CA GLU A 135 -10.11 14.74 -18.53
C GLU A 135 -10.23 13.27 -18.99
N ALA A 136 -9.51 12.34 -18.36
CA ALA A 136 -9.56 10.92 -18.70
C ALA A 136 -10.97 10.34 -18.54
N PRO A 137 -11.58 9.78 -19.61
CA PRO A 137 -12.92 9.23 -19.51
C PRO A 137 -12.92 7.91 -18.71
N TRP A 138 -14.09 7.55 -18.15
CA TRP A 138 -14.22 6.29 -17.40
C TRP A 138 -13.80 5.05 -18.21
N ALA A 139 -13.96 5.08 -19.51
CA ALA A 139 -13.52 3.99 -20.40
C ALA A 139 -12.00 3.74 -20.36
N GLU A 140 -11.20 4.77 -20.07
CA GLU A 140 -9.75 4.66 -19.85
C GLU A 140 -9.43 4.32 -18.40
N MET A 141 -10.22 4.81 -17.47
CA MET A 141 -10.02 4.60 -16.04
C MET A 141 -10.34 3.16 -15.59
N ALA A 142 -11.41 2.57 -16.12
CA ALA A 142 -11.85 1.24 -15.72
C ALA A 142 -10.79 0.14 -15.88
N PRO A 143 -10.05 0.01 -17.01
CA PRO A 143 -8.97 -0.97 -17.13
C PRO A 143 -7.79 -0.68 -16.20
N ILE A 144 -7.54 0.58 -15.83
CA ILE A 144 -6.48 0.96 -14.88
C ILE A 144 -6.89 0.52 -13.47
N VAL A 145 -8.11 0.81 -13.04
CA VAL A 145 -8.65 0.37 -11.74
C VAL A 145 -8.59 -1.15 -11.61
N LEU A 146 -8.99 -1.88 -12.67
CA LEU A 146 -8.92 -3.33 -12.68
C LEU A 146 -7.47 -3.84 -12.62
N SER A 147 -6.57 -3.22 -13.36
CA SER A 147 -5.15 -3.54 -13.35
C SER A 147 -4.55 -3.34 -11.94
N VAL A 148 -4.78 -2.17 -11.34
CA VAL A 148 -4.33 -1.85 -9.97
C VAL A 148 -4.88 -2.87 -8.98
N PHE A 149 -6.16 -3.21 -9.05
CA PHE A 149 -6.77 -4.22 -8.19
C PHE A 149 -6.06 -5.58 -8.29
N LEU A 150 -5.85 -6.07 -9.52
CA LEU A 150 -5.22 -7.37 -9.76
C LEU A 150 -3.74 -7.38 -9.33
N PHE A 151 -2.97 -6.37 -9.74
CA PHE A 151 -1.56 -6.29 -9.38
C PHE A 151 -1.36 -6.11 -7.87
N THR A 152 -2.20 -5.32 -7.21
CA THR A 152 -2.15 -5.17 -5.75
C THR A 152 -2.43 -6.50 -5.05
N ALA A 153 -3.48 -7.23 -5.46
CA ALA A 153 -3.79 -8.53 -4.89
C ALA A 153 -2.61 -9.51 -5.06
N LEU A 154 -2.03 -9.59 -6.26
CA LEU A 154 -0.87 -10.44 -6.55
C LEU A 154 0.36 -10.03 -5.75
N SER A 155 0.66 -8.74 -5.67
CA SER A 155 1.80 -8.18 -4.94
C SER A 155 1.69 -8.45 -3.44
N VAL A 156 0.51 -8.30 -2.85
CA VAL A 156 0.29 -8.61 -1.44
C VAL A 156 0.47 -10.10 -1.16
N VAL A 157 -0.09 -10.97 -1.99
CA VAL A 157 0.10 -12.42 -1.85
C VAL A 157 1.57 -12.79 -1.97
N ALA A 158 2.26 -12.28 -2.99
CA ALA A 158 3.68 -12.52 -3.21
C ALA A 158 4.53 -11.98 -2.05
N GLY A 159 4.25 -10.76 -1.57
CA GLY A 159 4.92 -10.14 -0.44
C GLY A 159 4.76 -10.95 0.84
N MET A 160 3.52 -11.34 1.18
CA MET A 160 3.25 -12.14 2.37
C MET A 160 3.92 -13.52 2.33
N LEU A 161 3.88 -14.21 1.20
CA LEU A 161 4.52 -15.52 1.05
C LEU A 161 6.04 -15.41 1.16
N SER A 162 6.63 -14.44 0.47
CA SER A 162 8.07 -14.18 0.49
C SER A 162 8.54 -13.74 1.88
N GLY A 163 7.81 -12.82 2.52
CA GLY A 163 8.14 -12.31 3.85
C GLY A 163 8.08 -13.38 4.92
N SER A 164 7.09 -14.26 4.90
CA SER A 164 7.02 -15.39 5.84
C SER A 164 8.19 -16.38 5.69
N PHE A 165 8.72 -16.54 4.48
CA PHE A 165 9.90 -17.35 4.22
C PHE A 165 11.18 -16.70 4.75
N VAL A 166 11.35 -15.39 4.48
CA VAL A 166 12.49 -14.60 4.95
C VAL A 166 12.47 -14.48 6.48
N GLY A 167 11.30 -14.21 7.06
CA GLY A 167 11.14 -14.08 8.51
C GLY A 167 11.56 -15.34 9.28
N ARG A 168 11.29 -16.51 8.73
CA ARG A 168 11.75 -17.78 9.33
C ARG A 168 13.26 -17.97 9.29
N LYS A 169 13.93 -17.48 8.24
CA LYS A 169 15.39 -17.57 8.13
C LYS A 169 16.11 -16.57 9.03
N LEU A 170 15.59 -15.35 9.10
CA LEU A 170 16.19 -14.23 9.82
C LEU A 170 15.70 -14.12 11.29
N GLY A 171 14.61 -14.78 11.64
CA GLY A 171 14.06 -14.76 12.99
C GLY A 171 13.83 -13.33 13.51
N HIS A 172 14.46 -13.04 14.64
CA HIS A 172 14.33 -11.74 15.32
C HIS A 172 14.84 -10.55 14.48
N SER A 173 15.91 -10.73 13.74
CA SER A 173 16.50 -9.69 12.87
C SER A 173 15.55 -9.24 11.76
N ALA A 174 14.61 -10.10 11.34
CA ALA A 174 13.61 -9.75 10.33
C ALA A 174 12.72 -8.56 10.74
N ARG A 175 12.38 -8.44 12.03
CA ARG A 175 11.58 -7.32 12.55
C ARG A 175 12.32 -5.99 12.43
N ILE A 176 13.58 -5.99 12.85
CA ILE A 176 14.43 -4.80 12.83
C ILE A 176 14.60 -4.34 11.37
N ILE A 177 14.93 -5.28 10.48
CA ILE A 177 15.10 -4.99 9.05
C ILE A 177 13.77 -4.49 8.44
N GLY A 178 12.66 -5.17 8.71
CA GLY A 178 11.36 -4.78 8.20
C GLY A 178 10.92 -3.39 8.67
N GLY A 179 11.11 -3.10 9.96
CA GLY A 179 10.83 -1.76 10.52
C GLY A 179 11.68 -0.68 9.85
N LEU A 180 12.98 -0.92 9.65
CA LEU A 180 13.88 0.01 8.95
C LEU A 180 13.47 0.23 7.49
N VAL A 181 13.06 -0.82 6.79
CA VAL A 181 12.58 -0.71 5.40
C VAL A 181 11.31 0.14 5.33
N LEU A 182 10.35 -0.07 6.23
CA LEU A 182 9.10 0.71 6.26
C LEU A 182 9.36 2.19 6.60
N VAL A 183 10.26 2.47 7.55
CA VAL A 183 10.68 3.85 7.84
C VAL A 183 11.38 4.47 6.63
N GLY A 184 12.25 3.72 5.95
CA GLY A 184 12.92 4.17 4.73
C GLY A 184 11.94 4.49 3.59
N LEU A 185 10.93 3.64 3.39
CA LEU A 185 9.84 3.89 2.43
C LEU A 185 9.05 5.15 2.81
N GLY A 186 8.72 5.33 4.10
CA GLY A 186 8.06 6.54 4.56
C GLY A 186 8.87 7.79 4.23
N ILE A 187 10.18 7.78 4.48
CA ILE A 187 11.07 8.91 4.16
C ILE A 187 11.12 9.16 2.64
N SER A 188 11.12 8.12 1.81
CA SER A 188 11.16 8.26 0.35
C SER A 188 9.91 8.93 -0.23
N ILE A 189 8.79 8.89 0.48
CA ILE A 189 7.55 9.59 0.07
C ILE A 189 7.67 11.11 0.28
N LEU A 190 8.54 11.56 1.19
CA LEU A 190 8.72 12.98 1.49
C LEU A 190 9.78 13.68 0.61
N LEU A 191 10.62 12.91 -0.09
CA LEU A 191 11.68 13.41 -0.96
C LEU A 191 11.22 13.57 -2.39
#